data_27dc81e715bc991eafef027c753fc3ff
#
_entry.id   27dc81e715bc991eafef027c753fc3ff
#
_cell.length_a   1.000
_cell.length_b   1.000
_cell.length_c   1.000
_cell.angle_alpha   90.00
_cell.angle_beta   90.00
_cell.angle_gamma   90.00
#
_symmetry.space_group_name_H-M   'P 1'
#
loop_
_entity.id
_entity.type
_entity.pdbx_description
1 polymer ?
#
loop_
_entity_poly.entity_id
_entity_poly.type
_entity_poly.pdbx_seq_one_letter_code
_entity_poly.pdbx_strand_id
1 'polypeptide(L)'
;DNSIIFGVPEDTISKTNFALVEQVRKDYPDAYIIYKPHPDTESGLRIKGTKDSSIIKNADFIANKISIEDLFNEVDRVAVFTSLGGFEALLRGISVTTYGLPFYAGWGLTDDKLHNHIWAKRRTRKLTIEELTFITLAKYPLYSSIKFNCLTEVENIIEEIIESNEKKNLEQIVFKNWGILKERLLNKNK
;
A
#
# COMPACT_ATOMS: atom_id res chain seq x y z
N ASP A 1 -4.36 -13.95 4.46
CA ASP A 1 -4.44 -12.58 5.00
C ASP A 1 -5.90 -12.27 5.35
N ASN A 2 -6.19 -11.91 6.61
CA ASN A 2 -7.56 -11.66 7.07
C ASN A 2 -8.23 -10.50 6.32
N SER A 3 -7.48 -9.52 5.83
CA SER A 3 -8.03 -8.41 5.05
C SER A 3 -8.62 -8.83 3.71
N ILE A 4 -8.08 -9.88 3.11
CA ILE A 4 -8.59 -10.47 1.87
C ILE A 4 -9.94 -11.15 2.11
N ILE A 5 -10.13 -11.77 3.29
CA ILE A 5 -11.34 -12.52 3.62
C ILE A 5 -12.60 -11.66 3.54
N PHE A 6 -12.52 -10.39 3.98
CA PHE A 6 -13.66 -9.48 4.03
C PHE A 6 -13.94 -8.75 2.72
N GLY A 7 -12.94 -8.60 1.87
CA GLY A 7 -13.05 -7.85 0.62
C GLY A 7 -13.18 -8.71 -0.64
N VAL A 8 -13.14 -10.04 -0.51
CA VAL A 8 -13.30 -10.99 -1.62
C VAL A 8 -14.44 -11.94 -1.31
N PRO A 9 -15.52 -11.94 -2.09
CA PRO A 9 -16.64 -12.88 -1.90
C PRO A 9 -16.21 -14.34 -2.03
N GLU A 10 -16.90 -15.25 -1.33
CA GLU A 10 -16.53 -16.68 -1.30
C GLU A 10 -16.82 -17.40 -2.63
N ASP A 11 -17.79 -16.91 -3.37
CA ASP A 11 -18.26 -17.46 -4.64
C ASP A 11 -17.44 -16.98 -5.86
N THR A 12 -16.31 -16.32 -5.62
CA THR A 12 -15.47 -15.76 -6.69
C THR A 12 -14.13 -16.49 -6.80
N ILE A 13 -13.02 -15.76 -6.65
CA ILE A 13 -11.67 -16.31 -6.73
C ILE A 13 -11.21 -16.82 -5.36
N SER A 14 -10.38 -17.86 -5.34
CA SER A 14 -9.73 -18.32 -4.09
C SER A 14 -8.94 -17.17 -3.43
N LYS A 15 -9.12 -17.00 -2.12
CA LYS A 15 -8.56 -15.92 -1.31
C LYS A 15 -7.07 -16.12 -0.97
N THR A 16 -6.27 -16.43 -1.98
CA THR A 16 -4.82 -16.68 -1.82
C THR A 16 -4.01 -15.80 -2.78
N ASN A 17 -2.82 -15.41 -2.37
CA ASN A 17 -1.91 -14.66 -3.25
C ASN A 17 -1.56 -15.45 -4.51
N PHE A 18 -1.48 -16.79 -4.41
CA PHE A 18 -1.28 -17.65 -5.57
C PHE A 18 -2.40 -17.51 -6.59
N ALA A 19 -3.67 -17.60 -6.15
CA ALA A 19 -4.81 -17.47 -7.03
C ALA A 19 -4.89 -16.08 -7.67
N LEU A 20 -4.49 -15.02 -6.95
CA LEU A 20 -4.39 -13.68 -7.52
C LEU A 20 -3.38 -13.65 -8.66
N VAL A 21 -2.14 -14.11 -8.43
CA VAL A 21 -1.08 -14.08 -9.45
C VAL A 21 -1.44 -14.96 -10.65
N GLU A 22 -2.03 -16.14 -10.40
CA GLU A 22 -2.54 -17.01 -11.47
C GLU A 22 -3.62 -16.31 -12.31
N GLN A 23 -4.57 -15.62 -11.68
CA GLN A 23 -5.61 -14.90 -12.38
C GLN A 23 -5.07 -13.69 -13.15
N VAL A 24 -4.13 -12.95 -12.56
CA VAL A 24 -3.44 -11.84 -13.24
C VAL A 24 -2.71 -12.35 -14.49
N ARG A 25 -2.02 -13.48 -14.42
CA ARG A 25 -1.35 -14.08 -15.59
C ARG A 25 -2.35 -14.48 -16.67
N LYS A 26 -3.54 -15.00 -16.31
CA LYS A 26 -4.61 -15.32 -17.28
C LYS A 26 -5.16 -14.07 -17.96
N ASP A 27 -5.37 -13.00 -17.20
CA ASP A 27 -5.94 -11.75 -17.71
C ASP A 27 -4.91 -10.93 -18.53
N TYR A 28 -3.63 -11.08 -18.24
CA TYR A 28 -2.52 -10.35 -18.85
C TYR A 28 -1.39 -11.31 -19.25
N PRO A 29 -1.59 -12.17 -20.27
CA PRO A 29 -0.65 -13.26 -20.60
C PRO A 29 0.74 -12.77 -21.02
N ASP A 30 0.82 -11.61 -21.68
CA ASP A 30 2.07 -11.04 -22.21
C ASP A 30 2.72 -10.01 -21.26
N ALA A 31 2.12 -9.73 -20.10
CA ALA A 31 2.67 -8.75 -19.17
C ALA A 31 3.85 -9.32 -18.37
N TYR A 32 4.84 -8.47 -18.06
CA TYR A 32 5.86 -8.78 -17.08
C TYR A 32 5.29 -8.61 -15.68
N ILE A 33 5.10 -9.68 -14.94
CA ILE A 33 4.42 -9.70 -13.64
C ILE A 33 5.44 -9.66 -12.51
N ILE A 34 5.39 -8.59 -11.72
CA ILE A 34 6.17 -8.42 -10.51
C ILE A 34 5.27 -8.73 -9.30
N TYR A 35 5.60 -9.75 -8.52
CA TYR A 35 4.92 -10.03 -7.26
C TYR A 35 5.63 -9.35 -6.10
N LYS A 36 4.90 -8.48 -5.38
CA LYS A 36 5.38 -7.83 -4.14
C LYS A 36 4.75 -8.51 -2.93
N PRO A 37 5.54 -9.28 -2.14
CA PRO A 37 5.07 -9.82 -0.86
C PRO A 37 4.73 -8.70 0.13
N HIS A 38 3.79 -8.97 1.04
CA HIS A 38 3.48 -8.03 2.11
C HIS A 38 4.66 -7.93 3.10
N PRO A 39 5.04 -6.73 3.57
CA PRO A 39 6.17 -6.55 4.50
C PRO A 39 6.11 -7.44 5.74
N ASP A 40 4.91 -7.65 6.32
CA ASP A 40 4.72 -8.51 7.49
C ASP A 40 5.05 -9.99 7.23
N THR A 41 4.94 -10.45 5.98
CA THR A 41 5.34 -11.83 5.62
C THR A 41 6.85 -11.95 5.47
N GLU A 42 7.52 -10.89 5.04
CA GLU A 42 8.98 -10.82 4.96
C GLU A 42 9.63 -10.74 6.36
N SER A 43 9.01 -10.00 7.30
CA SER A 43 9.49 -9.86 8.68
C SER A 43 9.17 -11.06 9.58
N GLY A 44 8.40 -12.06 9.10
CA GLY A 44 7.96 -13.22 9.89
C GLY A 44 6.84 -12.93 10.88
N LEU A 45 6.27 -11.73 10.87
CA LEU A 45 5.13 -11.33 11.72
C LEU A 45 3.81 -12.00 11.29
N ARG A 46 3.72 -12.47 10.06
CA ARG A 46 2.60 -13.26 9.55
C ARG A 46 3.07 -14.66 9.14
N ILE A 47 2.20 -15.65 9.33
CA ILE A 47 2.44 -17.02 8.85
C ILE A 47 2.63 -16.94 7.33
N LYS A 48 3.76 -17.45 6.84
CA LYS A 48 4.01 -17.58 5.40
C LYS A 48 2.86 -18.35 4.78
N GLY A 49 2.11 -17.69 3.91
CA GLY A 49 1.12 -18.34 3.06
C GLY A 49 1.77 -19.41 2.17
N THR A 50 0.95 -20.12 1.39
CA THR A 50 1.36 -21.18 0.46
C THR A 50 2.72 -20.90 -0.18
N LYS A 51 3.57 -21.92 -0.18
CA LYS A 51 4.99 -21.91 -0.59
C LYS A 51 5.23 -21.00 -1.79
N ASP A 52 6.17 -20.07 -1.67
CA ASP A 52 6.62 -19.13 -2.71
C ASP A 52 6.90 -19.79 -4.08
N SER A 53 7.22 -21.10 -4.10
CA SER A 53 7.46 -21.89 -5.31
C SER A 53 6.27 -21.97 -6.28
N SER A 54 5.04 -21.82 -5.82
CA SER A 54 3.85 -21.83 -6.69
C SER A 54 3.58 -20.47 -7.32
N ILE A 55 3.93 -19.39 -6.64
CA ILE A 55 3.83 -18.01 -7.15
C ILE A 55 4.85 -17.78 -8.28
N ILE A 56 6.06 -18.32 -8.14
CA ILE A 56 7.15 -18.22 -9.12
C ILE A 56 6.74 -18.70 -10.52
N LYS A 57 5.78 -19.64 -10.62
CA LYS A 57 5.33 -20.15 -11.92
C LYS A 57 4.57 -19.10 -12.75
N ASN A 58 3.93 -18.15 -12.11
CA ASN A 58 3.04 -17.18 -12.76
C ASN A 58 3.54 -15.74 -12.66
N ALA A 59 4.54 -15.46 -11.81
CA ALA A 59 5.23 -14.18 -11.71
C ALA A 59 6.62 -14.28 -12.36
N ASP A 60 7.04 -13.22 -13.04
CA ASP A 60 8.36 -13.15 -13.67
C ASP A 60 9.43 -12.67 -12.67
N PHE A 61 9.03 -11.89 -11.67
CA PHE A 61 9.93 -11.39 -10.63
C PHE A 61 9.23 -11.32 -9.27
N ILE A 62 9.98 -11.61 -8.19
CA ILE A 62 9.52 -11.44 -6.80
C ILE A 62 10.31 -10.32 -6.15
N ALA A 63 9.64 -9.21 -5.86
CA ALA A 63 10.23 -7.99 -5.33
C ALA A 63 10.39 -8.07 -3.80
N ASN A 64 11.30 -8.92 -3.33
CA ASN A 64 11.68 -8.99 -1.92
C ASN A 64 12.54 -7.76 -1.55
N LYS A 65 12.28 -7.16 -0.39
CA LYS A 65 13.06 -6.03 0.17
C LYS A 65 13.12 -4.77 -0.73
N ILE A 66 12.27 -4.68 -1.74
CA ILE A 66 12.08 -3.46 -2.55
C ILE A 66 10.88 -2.72 -1.97
N SER A 67 10.96 -1.41 -1.85
CA SER A 67 9.82 -0.62 -1.38
C SER A 67 8.69 -0.61 -2.43
N ILE A 68 7.45 -0.44 -1.98
CA ILE A 68 6.33 -0.34 -2.93
C ILE A 68 6.40 0.97 -3.72
N GLU A 69 6.93 2.02 -3.11
CA GLU A 69 7.12 3.33 -3.71
C GLU A 69 8.09 3.27 -4.90
N ASP A 70 9.19 2.52 -4.78
CA ASP A 70 10.15 2.32 -5.87
C ASP A 70 9.49 1.57 -7.02
N LEU A 71 8.69 0.54 -6.73
CA LEU A 71 7.98 -0.23 -7.75
C LEU A 71 6.94 0.61 -8.49
N PHE A 72 6.29 1.58 -7.85
CA PHE A 72 5.32 2.44 -8.52
C PHE A 72 5.91 3.27 -9.67
N ASN A 73 7.21 3.52 -9.66
CA ASN A 73 7.90 4.22 -10.75
C ASN A 73 8.19 3.34 -11.96
N GLU A 74 8.07 2.01 -11.80
CA GLU A 74 8.51 1.01 -12.80
C GLU A 74 7.32 0.22 -13.39
N VAL A 75 6.09 0.46 -12.93
CA VAL A 75 4.94 -0.34 -13.34
C VAL A 75 3.84 0.49 -14.00
N ASP A 76 3.21 -0.07 -15.03
CA ASP A 76 2.08 0.56 -15.71
C ASP A 76 0.75 0.28 -15.01
N ARG A 77 0.69 -0.80 -14.22
CA ARG A 77 -0.54 -1.28 -13.58
C ARG A 77 -0.27 -2.00 -12.28
N VAL A 78 -1.18 -1.85 -11.34
CA VAL A 78 -1.18 -2.57 -10.07
C VAL A 78 -2.42 -3.46 -9.99
N ALA A 79 -2.23 -4.74 -9.65
CA ALA A 79 -3.30 -5.73 -9.50
C ALA A 79 -3.38 -6.16 -8.03
N VAL A 80 -4.56 -6.06 -7.44
CA VAL A 80 -4.77 -6.30 -6.01
C VAL A 80 -6.08 -7.00 -5.71
N PHE A 81 -6.18 -7.65 -4.55
CA PHE A 81 -7.49 -7.94 -3.95
C PHE A 81 -8.05 -6.69 -3.28
N THR A 82 -7.49 -6.32 -2.14
CA THR A 82 -8.00 -5.24 -1.26
C THR A 82 -6.89 -4.41 -0.64
N SER A 83 -5.66 -4.54 -1.14
CA SER A 83 -4.49 -3.86 -0.60
C SER A 83 -4.62 -2.34 -0.68
N LEU A 84 -4.16 -1.64 0.36
CA LEU A 84 -4.04 -0.18 0.36
C LEU A 84 -3.09 0.32 -0.75
N GLY A 85 -2.10 -0.50 -1.15
CA GLY A 85 -1.21 -0.20 -2.28
C GLY A 85 -1.94 0.09 -3.59
N GLY A 86 -3.15 -0.44 -3.79
CA GLY A 86 -4.00 -0.06 -4.92
C GLY A 86 -4.51 1.39 -4.83
N PHE A 87 -4.87 1.88 -3.65
CA PHE A 87 -5.24 3.29 -3.46
C PHE A 87 -4.02 4.21 -3.62
N GLU A 88 -2.88 3.82 -3.09
CA GLU A 88 -1.63 4.56 -3.26
C GLU A 88 -1.18 4.65 -4.73
N ALA A 89 -1.42 3.59 -5.52
CA ALA A 89 -1.20 3.59 -6.95
C ALA A 89 -2.15 4.56 -7.69
N LEU A 90 -3.45 4.56 -7.33
CA LEU A 90 -4.42 5.51 -7.89
C LEU A 90 -4.01 6.97 -7.64
N LEU A 91 -3.54 7.29 -6.43
CA LEU A 91 -3.06 8.65 -6.09
C LEU A 91 -1.86 9.08 -6.95
N ARG A 92 -1.12 8.14 -7.52
CA ARG A 92 0.02 8.38 -8.43
C ARG A 92 -0.37 8.32 -9.92
N GLY A 93 -1.66 8.15 -10.21
CA GLY A 93 -2.15 8.02 -11.59
C GLY A 93 -1.86 6.68 -12.25
N ILE A 94 -1.45 5.66 -11.50
CA ILE A 94 -1.18 4.31 -12.00
C ILE A 94 -2.50 3.57 -12.16
N SER A 95 -2.67 2.85 -13.26
CA SER A 95 -3.86 2.01 -13.50
C SER A 95 -3.97 0.91 -12.45
N VAL A 96 -5.18 0.67 -11.93
CA VAL A 96 -5.41 -0.37 -10.91
C VAL A 96 -6.49 -1.34 -11.34
N THR A 97 -6.20 -2.64 -11.23
CA THR A 97 -7.17 -3.73 -11.39
C THR A 97 -7.47 -4.33 -10.02
N THR A 98 -8.76 -4.44 -9.66
CA THR A 98 -9.18 -5.05 -8.40
C THR A 98 -9.85 -6.40 -8.65
N TYR A 99 -9.40 -7.40 -7.91
CA TYR A 99 -9.97 -8.76 -7.85
C TYR A 99 -10.80 -8.96 -6.57
N GLY A 100 -10.90 -7.93 -5.76
CA GLY A 100 -11.76 -7.81 -4.59
C GLY A 100 -12.54 -6.50 -4.66
N LEU A 101 -13.16 -6.12 -3.53
CA LEU A 101 -13.96 -4.91 -3.41
C LEU A 101 -13.42 -3.99 -2.31
N PRO A 102 -12.18 -3.46 -2.44
CA PRO A 102 -11.67 -2.46 -1.51
C PRO A 102 -12.53 -1.19 -1.52
N PHE A 103 -12.30 -0.28 -0.59
CA PHE A 103 -13.11 0.94 -0.48
C PHE A 103 -13.05 1.83 -1.73
N TYR A 104 -11.96 1.76 -2.48
CA TYR A 104 -11.73 2.55 -3.69
C TYR A 104 -12.23 1.88 -4.99
N ALA A 105 -12.66 0.60 -4.95
CA ALA A 105 -13.23 -0.09 -6.10
C ALA A 105 -14.70 0.31 -6.36
N GLY A 106 -15.20 0.16 -7.57
CA GLY A 106 -16.60 0.36 -7.95
C GLY A 106 -17.00 1.82 -8.13
N TRP A 107 -16.08 2.76 -8.13
CA TRP A 107 -16.35 4.19 -8.31
C TRP A 107 -15.93 4.72 -9.69
N GLY A 108 -15.56 3.83 -10.62
CA GLY A 108 -15.10 4.18 -11.97
C GLY A 108 -13.64 4.62 -12.07
N LEU A 109 -12.85 4.41 -11.00
CA LEU A 109 -11.42 4.72 -10.93
C LEU A 109 -10.53 3.50 -11.19
N THR A 110 -11.09 2.29 -11.12
CA THR A 110 -10.41 1.00 -11.21
C THR A 110 -11.03 0.10 -12.26
N ASP A 111 -10.25 -0.86 -12.79
CA ASP A 111 -10.76 -2.01 -13.55
C ASP A 111 -11.21 -3.08 -12.55
N ASP A 112 -12.53 -3.11 -12.28
CA ASP A 112 -13.11 -3.93 -11.23
C ASP A 112 -13.58 -5.27 -11.78
N LYS A 113 -12.91 -6.38 -11.45
CA LYS A 113 -13.30 -7.72 -11.90
C LYS A 113 -14.60 -8.21 -11.26
N LEU A 114 -15.00 -7.63 -10.15
CA LEU A 114 -16.22 -7.93 -9.41
C LEU A 114 -17.33 -6.88 -9.58
N HIS A 115 -17.31 -6.08 -10.65
CA HIS A 115 -18.29 -5.01 -10.88
C HIS A 115 -19.76 -5.51 -10.92
N ASN A 116 -20.00 -6.74 -11.33
CA ASN A 116 -21.34 -7.35 -11.37
C ASN A 116 -21.77 -8.00 -10.04
N HIS A 117 -20.85 -8.14 -9.08
CA HIS A 117 -21.16 -8.76 -7.80
C HIS A 117 -22.11 -7.90 -6.97
N ILE A 118 -22.99 -8.54 -6.18
CA ILE A 118 -24.03 -7.86 -5.39
C ILE A 118 -23.42 -6.82 -4.41
N TRP A 119 -22.23 -7.04 -3.90
CA TRP A 119 -21.54 -6.09 -3.01
C TRP A 119 -21.15 -4.78 -3.71
N ALA A 120 -20.93 -4.83 -5.04
CA ALA A 120 -20.59 -3.64 -5.83
C ALA A 120 -21.83 -2.79 -6.16
N LYS A 121 -23.04 -3.39 -6.14
CA LYS A 121 -24.30 -2.73 -6.59
C LYS A 121 -24.66 -1.45 -5.82
N ARG A 122 -24.19 -1.24 -4.61
CA ARG A 122 -24.42 0.00 -3.86
C ARG A 122 -23.50 1.15 -4.24
N ARG A 123 -22.47 0.91 -5.07
CA ARG A 123 -21.52 1.93 -5.55
C ARG A 123 -21.98 2.38 -6.94
N THR A 124 -23.01 3.24 -6.96
CA THR A 124 -23.74 3.58 -8.18
C THR A 124 -23.28 4.85 -8.89
N ARG A 125 -22.41 5.64 -8.23
CA ARG A 125 -21.89 6.88 -8.83
C ARG A 125 -20.41 6.74 -9.19
N LYS A 126 -19.97 7.54 -10.17
CA LYS A 126 -18.56 7.72 -10.46
C LYS A 126 -18.00 8.81 -9.54
N LEU A 127 -16.79 8.64 -9.10
CA LEU A 127 -16.03 9.63 -8.32
C LEU A 127 -14.79 10.05 -9.11
N THR A 128 -14.28 11.25 -8.83
CA THR A 128 -12.91 11.60 -9.17
C THR A 128 -11.95 11.11 -8.07
N ILE A 129 -10.66 11.09 -8.35
CA ILE A 129 -9.67 10.68 -7.34
C ILE A 129 -9.64 11.69 -6.18
N GLU A 130 -9.84 12.97 -6.45
CA GLU A 130 -9.91 14.04 -5.44
C GLU A 130 -11.13 13.86 -4.53
N GLU A 131 -12.31 13.56 -5.10
CA GLU A 131 -13.52 13.27 -4.32
C GLU A 131 -13.32 12.07 -3.41
N LEU A 132 -12.77 10.97 -3.95
CA LEU A 132 -12.50 9.77 -3.16
C LEU A 132 -11.50 10.06 -2.03
N THR A 133 -10.41 10.76 -2.35
CA THR A 133 -9.37 11.12 -1.38
C THR A 133 -9.94 12.01 -0.27
N PHE A 134 -10.69 13.04 -0.63
CA PHE A 134 -11.33 13.93 0.34
C PHE A 134 -12.29 13.19 1.27
N ILE A 135 -13.13 12.30 0.72
CA ILE A 135 -14.07 11.53 1.53
C ILE A 135 -13.32 10.60 2.48
N THR A 136 -12.32 9.88 1.98
CA THR A 136 -11.66 8.81 2.74
C THR A 136 -10.61 9.31 3.72
N LEU A 137 -9.95 10.43 3.44
CA LEU A 137 -8.88 10.97 4.28
C LEU A 137 -9.27 12.23 5.05
N ALA A 138 -10.27 12.99 4.63
CA ALA A 138 -10.66 14.21 5.33
C ALA A 138 -12.03 14.10 6.03
N LYS A 139 -13.02 13.47 5.41
CA LYS A 139 -14.40 13.45 5.94
C LYS A 139 -14.73 12.21 6.77
N TYR A 140 -14.22 11.05 6.41
CA TYR A 140 -14.56 9.81 7.09
C TYR A 140 -13.79 9.61 8.42
N PRO A 141 -12.46 9.85 8.51
CA PRO A 141 -11.71 9.64 9.73
C PRO A 141 -11.98 10.73 10.78
N LEU A 142 -11.84 10.35 12.04
CA LEU A 142 -11.71 11.29 13.15
C LEU A 142 -10.22 11.36 13.52
N TYR A 143 -9.68 12.56 13.51
CA TYR A 143 -8.29 12.81 13.84
C TYR A 143 -8.16 13.33 15.27
N SER A 144 -7.12 12.90 15.95
CA SER A 144 -6.76 13.38 17.28
C SER A 144 -5.32 13.87 17.28
N SER A 145 -5.11 15.11 17.65
CA SER A 145 -3.80 15.70 17.86
C SER A 145 -3.11 15.05 19.06
N ILE A 146 -1.91 14.52 18.88
CA ILE A 146 -1.05 14.04 19.97
C ILE A 146 -0.50 15.23 20.76
N LYS A 147 -0.17 16.33 20.06
CA LYS A 147 0.43 17.54 20.65
C LYS A 147 -0.55 18.25 21.60
N PHE A 148 -1.84 18.30 21.24
CA PHE A 148 -2.86 19.05 22.01
C PHE A 148 -3.87 18.15 22.72
N ASN A 149 -3.80 16.82 22.51
CA ASN A 149 -4.71 15.82 23.09
C ASN A 149 -6.20 16.16 22.89
N CYS A 150 -6.57 16.56 21.67
CA CYS A 150 -7.93 16.91 21.30
C CYS A 150 -8.25 16.45 19.87
N LEU A 151 -9.55 16.37 19.55
CA LEU A 151 -9.99 16.17 18.17
C LEU A 151 -9.61 17.37 17.33
N THR A 152 -9.19 17.11 16.09
CA THR A 152 -8.71 18.14 15.17
C THR A 152 -9.00 17.78 13.71
N GLU A 153 -8.77 18.73 12.81
CA GLU A 153 -8.91 18.53 11.38
C GLU A 153 -7.64 17.89 10.78
N VAL A 154 -7.78 17.28 9.59
CA VAL A 154 -6.69 16.55 8.92
C VAL A 154 -5.49 17.44 8.61
N GLU A 155 -5.72 18.71 8.31
CA GLU A 155 -4.68 19.69 8.00
C GLU A 155 -3.70 19.85 9.18
N ASN A 156 -4.22 19.97 10.40
CA ASN A 156 -3.39 20.07 11.60
C ASN A 156 -2.57 18.79 11.84
N ILE A 157 -3.12 17.62 11.52
CA ILE A 157 -2.38 16.35 11.63
C ILE A 157 -1.25 16.29 10.60
N ILE A 158 -1.49 16.77 9.38
CA ILE A 158 -0.45 16.84 8.34
C ILE A 158 0.70 17.74 8.82
N GLU A 159 0.39 18.91 9.40
CA GLU A 159 1.39 19.81 9.97
C GLU A 159 2.17 19.15 11.10
N GLU A 160 1.50 18.47 12.04
CA GLU A 160 2.17 17.73 13.13
C GLU A 160 3.11 16.63 12.61
N ILE A 161 2.71 15.91 11.55
CA ILE A 161 3.55 14.88 10.91
C ILE A 161 4.79 15.50 10.28
N ILE A 162 4.62 16.62 9.55
CA ILE A 162 5.73 17.34 8.92
C ILE A 162 6.72 17.82 9.98
N GLU A 163 6.24 18.52 11.01
CA GLU A 163 7.08 18.99 12.13
C GLU A 163 7.82 17.83 12.83
N SER A 164 7.15 16.70 13.03
CA SER A 164 7.74 15.52 13.66
C SER A 164 8.87 14.91 12.81
N ASN A 165 8.67 14.85 11.49
CA ASN A 165 9.68 14.32 10.57
C ASN A 165 10.89 15.25 10.44
N GLU A 166 10.67 16.55 10.42
CA GLU A 166 11.76 17.55 10.44
C GLU A 166 12.60 17.44 11.71
N LYS A 167 11.97 17.29 12.88
CA LYS A 167 12.70 17.08 14.16
C LYS A 167 13.54 15.80 14.14
N LYS A 168 12.96 14.68 13.67
CA LYS A 168 13.70 13.41 13.55
C LYS A 168 14.90 13.53 12.62
N ASN A 169 14.75 14.22 11.49
CA ASN A 169 15.84 14.46 10.56
C ASN A 169 16.95 15.32 11.19
N LEU A 170 16.58 16.38 11.92
CA LEU A 170 17.53 17.22 12.65
C LEU A 170 18.26 16.45 13.73
N GLU A 171 17.56 15.64 14.53
CA GLU A 171 18.16 14.79 15.55
C GLU A 171 19.17 13.81 14.93
N GLN A 172 18.80 13.14 13.83
CA GLN A 172 19.73 12.23 13.13
C GLN A 172 20.98 12.94 12.61
N ILE A 173 20.83 14.15 12.07
CA ILE A 173 21.97 14.97 11.62
C ILE A 173 22.86 15.37 12.80
N VAL A 174 22.26 15.78 13.91
CA VAL A 174 22.99 16.16 15.14
C VAL A 174 23.75 14.95 15.70
N PHE A 175 23.10 13.79 15.83
CA PHE A 175 23.74 12.56 16.32
C PHE A 175 24.89 12.10 15.42
N LYS A 176 24.71 12.17 14.09
CA LYS A 176 25.76 11.83 13.13
C LYS A 176 26.96 12.76 13.24
N ASN A 177 26.71 14.06 13.32
CA ASN A 177 27.77 15.06 13.48
C ASN A 177 28.49 14.96 14.83
N TRP A 178 27.76 14.65 15.92
CA TRP A 178 28.32 14.38 17.23
C TRP A 178 29.24 13.16 17.24
N GLY A 179 28.86 12.07 16.57
CA GLY A 179 29.70 10.88 16.41
C GLY A 179 31.04 11.21 15.74
N ILE A 180 31.00 11.98 14.63
CA ILE A 180 32.20 12.41 13.90
C ILE A 180 33.11 13.32 14.79
N LEU A 181 32.51 14.22 15.55
CA LEU A 181 33.23 15.12 16.44
C LEU A 181 33.92 14.34 17.57
N LYS A 182 33.22 13.36 18.15
CA LYS A 182 33.77 12.49 19.20
C LYS A 182 34.96 11.67 18.72
N GLU A 183 34.89 11.09 17.54
CA GLU A 183 36.01 10.36 16.93
C GLU A 183 37.22 11.26 16.67
N ARG A 184 37.01 12.48 16.18
CA ARG A 184 38.09 13.45 15.97
C ARG A 184 38.76 13.90 17.27
N LEU A 185 38.03 14.03 18.37
CA LEU A 185 38.56 14.39 19.67
C LEU A 185 39.35 13.23 20.31
N LEU A 186 38.87 11.98 20.15
CA LEU A 186 39.56 10.80 20.66
C LEU A 186 40.84 10.47 19.88
N ASN A 187 40.88 10.76 18.57
CA ASN A 187 42.06 10.51 17.74
C ASN A 187 43.14 11.64 17.81
N LYS A 188 42.82 12.79 18.43
CA LYS A 188 43.84 13.85 18.68
C LYS A 188 44.68 13.60 19.93
N ASN A 189 44.33 12.61 20.74
CA ASN A 189 45.05 12.25 21.98
C ASN A 189 45.87 10.95 21.83
N LYS A 190 46.14 10.54 20.62
CA LYS A 190 47.14 9.53 20.23
C LYS A 190 48.20 10.19 19.37
#